data_6ae94e3e505c4eddde36eca7827b1283
#
_entry.id   6ae94e3e505c4eddde36eca7827b1283
#
_cell.length_a   1.000
_cell.length_b   1.000
_cell.length_c   1.000
_cell.angle_alpha   90.00
_cell.angle_beta   90.00
_cell.angle_gamma   90.00
#
_symmetry.space_group_name_H-M   'P 1'
#
loop_
_entity.id
_entity.type
_entity.pdbx_description
1 polymer ?
#
loop_
_entity_poly.entity_id
_entity_poly.type
_entity_poly.pdbx_seq_one_letter_code
_entity_poly.pdbx_strand_id
1 'polypeptide(L)'
;VETVSSPEADHILRIKLSKDWGSGQMVWKLAKSPANFDSAAGIDYTVDVTKPYGERVNIQGMSDGSPFEMNKMYSVGITSYRSTGAGGLLKAAGLLSAEEVESRTIFKGPEFRTILYEYFQKNGSIDPTLIGKKELVGRWKFVPEGVREVIRKDVELCY
;
A
#
# COMPACT_ATOMS: atom_id res chain seq x y z
N VAL A 1 -8.94 -0.45 -26.52
CA VAL A 1 -9.43 -0.92 -25.23
C VAL A 1 -10.53 0.03 -24.79
N GLU A 2 -11.74 -0.50 -24.65
CA GLU A 2 -12.88 0.26 -24.14
C GLU A 2 -12.95 0.03 -22.62
N THR A 3 -12.98 1.08 -21.85
CA THR A 3 -13.04 1.02 -20.38
C THR A 3 -14.34 1.62 -19.89
N VAL A 4 -15.02 0.91 -19.02
CA VAL A 4 -16.23 1.38 -18.33
C VAL A 4 -16.02 1.21 -16.84
N SER A 5 -16.16 2.27 -16.06
CA SER A 5 -16.12 2.16 -14.60
C SER A 5 -17.39 1.49 -14.08
N SER A 6 -17.26 0.67 -13.05
CA SER A 6 -18.42 0.19 -12.32
C SER A 6 -19.04 1.34 -11.52
N PRO A 7 -20.34 1.58 -11.62
CA PRO A 7 -20.99 2.62 -10.83
C PRO A 7 -20.93 2.35 -9.31
N GLU A 8 -20.62 1.12 -8.91
CA GLU A 8 -20.61 0.69 -7.51
C GLU A 8 -19.20 0.60 -6.93
N ALA A 9 -18.16 0.64 -7.77
CA ALA A 9 -16.79 0.47 -7.34
C ALA A 9 -15.78 1.15 -8.28
N ASP A 10 -15.40 2.37 -8.00
CA ASP A 10 -14.43 3.15 -8.77
C ASP A 10 -13.04 2.51 -8.90
N HIS A 11 -12.73 1.52 -8.06
CA HIS A 11 -11.47 0.79 -8.08
C HIS A 11 -11.45 -0.39 -9.07
N ILE A 12 -12.60 -0.73 -9.66
CA ILE A 12 -12.73 -1.80 -10.66
C ILE A 12 -13.11 -1.21 -12.01
N LEU A 13 -12.38 -1.59 -13.02
CA LEU A 13 -12.67 -1.23 -14.40
C LEU A 13 -13.11 -2.47 -15.18
N ARG A 14 -14.16 -2.32 -15.98
CA ARG A 14 -14.52 -3.29 -16.98
C ARG A 14 -13.76 -2.99 -18.27
N ILE A 15 -12.97 -3.93 -18.74
CA ILE A 15 -12.19 -3.78 -19.95
C ILE A 15 -12.59 -4.83 -20.98
N LYS A 16 -12.55 -4.43 -22.26
CA LYS A 16 -12.70 -5.35 -23.39
C LYS A 16 -11.32 -5.79 -23.87
N LEU A 17 -11.06 -7.07 -23.83
CA LEU A 17 -9.82 -7.61 -24.36
C LEU A 17 -9.78 -7.46 -25.89
N SER A 18 -8.61 -7.09 -26.41
CA SER A 18 -8.39 -7.09 -27.86
C SER A 18 -8.44 -8.50 -28.41
N LYS A 19 -8.65 -8.62 -29.73
CA LYS A 19 -8.63 -9.92 -30.40
C LYS A 19 -7.31 -10.66 -30.22
N ASP A 20 -6.21 -9.93 -30.07
CA ASP A 20 -4.86 -10.49 -29.87
C ASP A 20 -4.65 -11.08 -28.47
N TRP A 21 -5.49 -10.69 -27.51
CA TRP A 21 -5.43 -11.14 -26.11
C TRP A 21 -6.65 -11.98 -25.70
N GLY A 22 -7.56 -12.23 -26.63
CA GLY A 22 -8.77 -12.99 -26.39
C GLY A 22 -9.89 -12.65 -27.39
N SER A 23 -11.02 -13.24 -27.21
CA SER A 23 -12.19 -13.17 -28.10
C SER A 23 -12.96 -11.83 -28.11
N GLY A 24 -12.41 -10.76 -27.60
CA GLY A 24 -13.12 -9.50 -27.37
C GLY A 24 -14.08 -9.55 -26.17
N GLN A 25 -13.88 -10.51 -25.30
CA GLN A 25 -14.66 -10.68 -24.08
C GLN A 25 -14.47 -9.48 -23.13
N MET A 26 -15.53 -9.07 -22.48
CA MET A 26 -15.48 -8.07 -21.40
C MET A 26 -15.06 -8.75 -20.10
N VAL A 27 -14.04 -8.23 -19.47
CA VAL A 27 -13.55 -8.70 -18.16
C VAL A 27 -13.46 -7.55 -17.16
N TRP A 28 -13.58 -7.87 -15.88
CA TRP A 28 -13.32 -6.94 -14.82
C TRP A 28 -11.82 -6.88 -14.51
N LYS A 29 -11.32 -5.73 -14.18
CA LYS A 29 -9.93 -5.53 -13.79
C LYS A 29 -9.83 -4.42 -12.75
N LEU A 30 -8.92 -4.57 -11.79
CA LEU A 30 -8.60 -3.50 -10.86
C LEU A 30 -8.12 -2.25 -11.60
N ALA A 31 -8.65 -1.08 -11.25
CA ALA A 31 -8.27 0.19 -11.83
C ALA A 31 -6.79 0.53 -11.62
N LYS A 32 -6.23 0.02 -10.52
CA LYS A 32 -4.81 0.18 -10.19
C LYS A 32 -4.22 -1.16 -9.79
N SER A 33 -2.94 -1.35 -10.10
CA SER A 33 -2.23 -2.56 -9.70
C SER A 33 -2.22 -2.71 -8.18
N PRO A 34 -2.54 -3.90 -7.65
CA PRO A 34 -2.44 -4.19 -6.22
C PRO A 34 -1.00 -4.06 -5.69
N ALA A 35 0.01 -4.17 -6.57
CA ALA A 35 1.42 -3.91 -6.21
C ALA A 35 1.69 -2.45 -5.78
N ASN A 36 0.76 -1.53 -6.03
CA ASN A 36 0.85 -0.15 -5.57
C ASN A 36 0.08 0.10 -4.26
N PHE A 37 -0.40 -0.95 -3.62
CA PHE A 37 -0.97 -0.85 -2.29
C PHE A 37 0.14 -1.00 -1.25
N ASP A 38 0.44 0.09 -0.55
CA ASP A 38 1.41 0.09 0.55
C ASP A 38 0.67 0.17 1.88
N SER A 39 1.18 -0.55 2.86
CA SER A 39 0.77 -0.42 4.26
C SER A 39 1.92 0.17 5.08
N ALA A 40 1.59 0.85 6.17
CA ALA A 40 2.57 1.43 7.06
C ALA A 40 2.75 0.57 8.32
N ALA A 41 3.99 0.44 8.78
CA ALA A 41 4.34 -0.09 10.08
C ALA A 41 4.85 1.06 10.98
N GLY A 42 4.73 0.90 12.30
CA GLY A 42 5.12 1.91 13.28
C GLY A 42 3.99 2.86 13.67
N ILE A 43 2.85 2.80 13.00
CA ILE A 43 1.64 3.57 13.34
C ILE A 43 0.42 2.67 13.39
N ASP A 44 -0.54 3.05 14.21
CA ASP A 44 -1.87 2.45 14.28
C ASP A 44 -2.85 3.34 13.52
N TYR A 45 -3.59 2.78 12.56
CA TYR A 45 -4.52 3.56 11.74
C TYR A 45 -5.71 2.75 11.23
N THR A 46 -6.74 3.47 10.82
CA THR A 46 -7.88 2.89 10.09
C THR A 46 -7.99 3.49 8.70
N VAL A 47 -8.54 2.71 7.78
CA VAL A 47 -8.87 3.16 6.43
C VAL A 47 -10.38 3.14 6.28
N ASP A 48 -10.99 4.32 6.30
CA ASP A 48 -12.44 4.49 6.14
C ASP A 48 -12.79 4.59 4.65
N VAL A 49 -13.30 3.52 4.10
CA VAL A 49 -13.65 3.45 2.68
C VAL A 49 -14.88 4.27 2.32
N THR A 50 -15.66 4.74 3.30
CA THR A 50 -16.83 5.61 3.06
C THR A 50 -16.43 7.05 2.79
N LYS A 51 -15.18 7.41 3.10
CA LYS A 51 -14.66 8.76 2.91
C LYS A 51 -14.12 8.96 1.50
N PRO A 52 -14.12 10.20 1.00
CA PRO A 52 -13.52 10.51 -0.28
C PRO A 52 -12.00 10.22 -0.29
N TYR A 53 -11.45 10.13 -1.49
CA TYR A 53 -10.00 9.99 -1.68
C TYR A 53 -9.24 11.13 -0.99
N GLY A 54 -8.18 10.77 -0.26
CA GLY A 54 -7.38 11.71 0.54
C GLY A 54 -7.82 11.86 2.00
N GLU A 55 -9.02 11.43 2.37
CA GLU A 55 -9.57 11.56 3.73
C GLU A 55 -9.80 10.20 4.43
N ARG A 56 -9.38 9.10 3.80
CA ARG A 56 -9.68 7.73 4.24
C ARG A 56 -8.82 7.26 5.40
N VAL A 57 -7.60 7.77 5.53
CA VAL A 57 -6.65 7.30 6.55
C VAL A 57 -6.80 8.13 7.81
N ASN A 58 -7.09 7.44 8.92
CA ASN A 58 -7.14 8.05 10.25
C ASN A 58 -6.07 7.41 11.13
N ILE A 59 -5.00 8.15 11.43
CA ILE A 59 -3.91 7.71 12.30
C ILE A 59 -4.35 7.85 13.75
N GLN A 60 -4.29 6.77 14.50
CA GLN A 60 -4.73 6.69 15.89
C GLN A 60 -3.59 6.92 16.88
N GLY A 61 -2.36 6.63 16.49
CA GLY A 61 -1.18 6.79 17.30
C GLY A 61 0.03 6.07 16.70
N MET A 62 1.13 6.12 17.43
CA MET A 62 2.30 5.29 17.13
C MET A 62 2.08 3.88 17.66
N SER A 63 2.71 2.88 17.05
CA SER A 63 2.56 1.48 17.47
C SER A 63 3.20 1.17 18.83
N ASP A 64 4.07 2.04 19.34
CA ASP A 64 4.65 1.97 20.68
C ASP A 64 3.72 2.53 21.76
N GLY A 65 2.54 3.06 21.37
CA GLY A 65 1.57 3.67 22.28
C GLY A 65 1.73 5.16 22.48
N SER A 66 2.76 5.78 21.92
CA SER A 66 2.92 7.24 21.98
C SER A 66 1.92 7.94 21.02
N PRO A 67 1.57 9.20 21.29
CA PRO A 67 0.68 9.95 20.42
C PRO A 67 1.34 10.26 19.07
N PHE A 68 0.55 10.22 18.01
CA PHE A 68 0.96 10.74 16.71
C PHE A 68 0.69 12.25 16.66
N GLU A 69 1.70 13.01 16.30
CA GLU A 69 1.66 14.48 16.25
C GLU A 69 1.75 14.96 14.80
N MET A 70 0.69 15.55 14.26
CA MET A 70 0.62 15.99 12.86
C MET A 70 1.73 16.94 12.42
N ASN A 71 2.26 17.75 13.32
CA ASN A 71 3.29 18.76 13.02
C ASN A 71 4.72 18.30 13.35
N LYS A 72 4.88 17.04 13.74
CA LYS A 72 6.18 16.46 14.04
C LYS A 72 6.79 15.82 12.79
N MET A 73 8.09 15.94 12.65
CA MET A 73 8.83 15.22 11.60
C MET A 73 9.13 13.79 12.06
N TYR A 74 8.85 12.85 11.19
CA TYR A 74 9.13 11.41 11.40
C TYR A 74 10.09 10.90 10.35
N SER A 75 10.99 10.00 10.74
CA SER A 75 11.80 9.25 9.79
C SER A 75 11.00 8.05 9.27
N VAL A 76 10.92 7.92 7.96
CA VAL A 76 10.17 6.85 7.29
C VAL A 76 11.08 6.04 6.39
N GLY A 77 11.13 4.73 6.60
CA GLY A 77 11.82 3.80 5.70
C GLY A 77 10.94 3.47 4.49
N ILE A 78 11.45 3.70 3.29
CA ILE A 78 10.80 3.34 2.03
C ILE A 78 11.78 2.62 1.11
N THR A 79 11.25 1.85 0.15
CA THR A 79 12.09 1.21 -0.86
C THR A 79 12.66 2.22 -1.86
N SER A 80 13.80 1.89 -2.48
CA SER A 80 14.37 2.71 -3.57
C SER A 80 13.36 2.91 -4.72
N TYR A 81 12.57 1.90 -5.03
CA TYR A 81 11.49 2.00 -6.01
C TYR A 81 10.51 3.13 -5.67
N ARG A 82 10.10 3.25 -4.41
CA ARG A 82 9.19 4.33 -3.96
C ARG A 82 9.90 5.68 -3.92
N SER A 83 11.16 5.72 -3.49
CA SER A 83 11.93 6.99 -3.41
C SER A 83 12.15 7.65 -4.77
N THR A 84 12.18 6.87 -5.85
CA THR A 84 12.24 7.41 -7.23
C THR A 84 10.90 7.90 -7.77
N GLY A 85 9.85 7.88 -6.96
CA GLY A 85 8.52 8.32 -7.36
C GLY A 85 7.65 7.25 -8.04
N ALA A 86 8.17 6.02 -8.15
CA ALA A 86 7.44 4.92 -8.77
C ALA A 86 6.15 4.59 -8.01
N GLY A 87 5.09 4.32 -8.76
CA GLY A 87 3.74 4.12 -8.25
C GLY A 87 3.00 5.41 -7.90
N GLY A 88 3.65 6.58 -8.00
CA GLY A 88 3.03 7.89 -7.82
C GLY A 88 2.66 8.27 -6.39
N LEU A 89 3.06 7.47 -5.38
CA LEU A 89 2.66 7.70 -3.98
C LEU A 89 3.28 8.97 -3.41
N LEU A 90 4.57 9.20 -3.62
CA LEU A 90 5.25 10.41 -3.14
C LEU A 90 4.66 11.67 -3.77
N LYS A 91 4.33 11.62 -5.07
CA LYS A 91 3.65 12.73 -5.76
C LYS A 91 2.28 12.99 -5.14
N ALA A 92 1.52 11.95 -4.84
CA ALA A 92 0.23 12.07 -4.16
C ALA A 92 0.36 12.65 -2.74
N ALA A 93 1.49 12.41 -2.08
CA ALA A 93 1.83 12.98 -0.77
C ALA A 93 2.42 14.41 -0.85
N GLY A 94 2.50 15.01 -2.04
CA GLY A 94 3.02 16.36 -2.23
C GLY A 94 4.55 16.47 -2.34
N LEU A 95 5.26 15.35 -2.39
CA LEU A 95 6.71 15.32 -2.64
C LEU A 95 6.94 15.25 -4.16
N LEU A 96 7.36 16.34 -4.76
CA LEU A 96 7.19 16.58 -6.19
C LEU A 96 8.42 16.25 -7.03
N SER A 97 9.64 16.26 -6.48
CA SER A 97 10.85 16.04 -7.25
C SER A 97 11.82 15.06 -6.60
N ALA A 98 12.70 14.48 -7.43
CA ALA A 98 13.76 13.61 -6.95
C ALA A 98 14.77 14.37 -6.05
N GLU A 99 15.03 15.64 -6.37
CA GLU A 99 15.89 16.51 -5.58
C GLU A 99 15.31 16.76 -4.19
N GLU A 100 14.00 16.96 -4.09
CA GLU A 100 13.32 17.13 -2.79
C GLU A 100 13.41 15.85 -1.95
N VAL A 101 13.18 14.70 -2.54
CA VAL A 101 13.32 13.41 -1.86
C VAL A 101 14.77 13.21 -1.39
N GLU A 102 15.74 13.50 -2.26
CA GLU A 102 17.16 13.38 -1.93
C GLU A 102 17.56 14.31 -0.79
N SER A 103 17.11 15.56 -0.80
CA SER A 103 17.41 16.54 0.25
C SER A 103 16.86 16.14 1.63
N ARG A 104 15.80 15.34 1.66
CA ARG A 104 15.18 14.81 2.89
C ARG A 104 15.70 13.42 3.27
N THR A 105 16.53 12.81 2.42
CA THR A 105 17.08 11.48 2.69
C THR A 105 18.20 11.56 3.71
N ILE A 106 17.98 10.98 4.88
CA ILE A 106 18.95 10.96 5.98
C ILE A 106 19.83 9.71 5.99
N PHE A 107 19.40 8.65 5.30
CA PHE A 107 20.12 7.38 5.25
C PHE A 107 19.73 6.57 4.00
N LYS A 108 20.72 5.97 3.35
CA LYS A 108 20.55 4.98 2.29
C LYS A 108 21.08 3.64 2.77
N GLY A 109 20.18 2.71 3.00
CA GLY A 109 20.50 1.35 3.44
C GLY A 109 20.92 0.44 2.30
N PRO A 110 21.37 -0.79 2.64
CA PRO A 110 21.63 -1.83 1.66
C PRO A 110 20.34 -2.27 0.95
N GLU A 111 20.50 -3.00 -0.14
CA GLU A 111 19.37 -3.60 -0.83
C GLU A 111 18.57 -4.54 0.10
N PHE A 112 17.26 -4.52 -0.02
CA PHE A 112 16.36 -5.35 0.80
C PHE A 112 16.70 -6.85 0.72
N ARG A 113 17.12 -7.33 -0.46
CA ARG A 113 17.55 -8.73 -0.64
C ARG A 113 18.80 -9.05 0.17
N THR A 114 19.73 -8.13 0.28
CA THR A 114 20.94 -8.29 1.11
C THR A 114 20.58 -8.41 2.57
N ILE A 115 19.67 -7.55 3.06
CA ILE A 115 19.17 -7.61 4.45
C ILE A 115 18.52 -8.96 4.74
N LEU A 116 17.67 -9.46 3.83
CA LEU A 116 17.05 -10.77 3.97
C LEU A 116 18.07 -11.89 3.97
N TYR A 117 19.04 -11.85 3.07
CA TYR A 117 20.08 -12.86 2.97
C TYR A 117 20.91 -12.93 4.25
N GLU A 118 21.38 -11.80 4.76
CA GLU A 118 22.14 -11.72 6.01
C GLU A 118 21.30 -12.20 7.21
N TYR A 119 20.01 -11.85 7.22
CA TYR A 119 19.10 -12.33 8.26
C TYR A 119 18.99 -13.85 8.25
N PHE A 120 18.80 -14.47 7.08
CA PHE A 120 18.72 -15.93 6.96
C PHE A 120 20.05 -16.61 7.27
N GLN A 121 21.17 -16.04 6.85
CA GLN A 121 22.49 -16.58 7.22
C GLN A 121 22.68 -16.60 8.74
N LYS A 122 22.25 -15.55 9.41
CA LYS A 122 22.42 -15.43 10.86
C LYS A 122 21.46 -16.31 11.65
N ASN A 123 20.20 -16.42 11.21
CA ASN A 123 19.12 -17.00 12.00
C ASN A 123 18.62 -18.35 11.45
N GLY A 124 19.03 -18.74 10.24
CA GLY A 124 18.61 -19.98 9.57
C GLY A 124 17.19 -19.96 9.03
N SER A 125 16.26 -19.32 9.73
CA SER A 125 14.85 -19.25 9.36
C SER A 125 14.19 -17.98 9.93
N ILE A 126 13.00 -17.66 9.42
CA ILE A 126 12.14 -16.66 10.06
C ILE A 126 11.39 -17.34 11.20
N ASP A 127 11.52 -16.82 12.41
CA ASP A 127 10.72 -17.24 13.54
C ASP A 127 9.24 -16.88 13.30
N PRO A 128 8.34 -17.88 13.12
CA PRO A 128 6.94 -17.62 12.87
C PRO A 128 6.23 -16.90 14.03
N THR A 129 6.80 -16.93 15.24
CA THR A 129 6.24 -16.18 16.38
C THR A 129 6.41 -14.67 16.24
N LEU A 130 7.31 -14.22 15.38
CA LEU A 130 7.46 -12.80 15.03
C LEU A 130 6.33 -12.32 14.10
N ILE A 131 5.75 -13.26 13.33
CA ILE A 131 4.62 -12.96 12.43
C ILE A 131 3.38 -12.76 13.32
N GLY A 132 2.80 -11.55 13.27
CA GLY A 132 1.64 -11.20 14.08
C GLY A 132 1.95 -10.45 15.37
N LYS A 133 3.22 -10.23 15.71
CA LYS A 133 3.54 -9.23 16.73
C LYS A 133 3.07 -7.87 16.26
N LYS A 134 2.24 -7.23 17.07
CA LYS A 134 1.62 -5.94 16.72
C LYS A 134 2.64 -4.87 16.33
N GLU A 135 3.82 -4.93 16.92
CA GLU A 135 4.94 -4.01 16.67
C GLU A 135 5.55 -4.17 15.27
N LEU A 136 5.41 -5.35 14.66
CA LEU A 136 6.01 -5.68 13.36
C LEU A 136 5.03 -5.67 12.20
N VAL A 137 3.75 -5.98 12.45
CA VAL A 137 2.77 -6.22 11.38
C VAL A 137 1.93 -4.97 11.07
N GLY A 138 2.08 -3.89 11.84
CA GLY A 138 1.24 -2.72 11.70
C GLY A 138 -0.21 -2.98 12.15
N ARG A 139 -0.79 -2.03 12.81
CA ARG A 139 -2.14 -2.13 13.37
C ARG A 139 -3.09 -1.31 12.54
N TRP A 140 -3.48 -1.85 11.40
CA TRP A 140 -4.46 -1.15 10.58
C TRP A 140 -5.62 -2.05 10.19
N LYS A 141 -6.75 -1.43 9.94
CA LYS A 141 -7.96 -2.12 9.48
C LYS A 141 -8.81 -1.21 8.60
N PHE A 142 -9.59 -1.83 7.75
CA PHE A 142 -10.67 -1.14 7.06
C PHE A 142 -11.84 -0.89 7.99
N VAL A 143 -12.52 0.23 7.79
CA VAL A 143 -13.82 0.55 8.40
C VAL A 143 -14.76 1.06 7.29
N PRO A 144 -16.09 0.88 7.44
CA PRO A 144 -16.79 0.19 8.51
C PRO A 144 -16.50 -1.33 8.56
N GLU A 145 -16.88 -1.96 9.66
CA GLU A 145 -16.80 -3.40 9.81
C GLU A 145 -17.60 -4.11 8.70
N GLY A 146 -17.09 -5.24 8.20
CA GLY A 146 -17.70 -5.98 7.09
C GLY A 146 -17.23 -5.56 5.69
N VAL A 147 -16.61 -4.39 5.52
CA VAL A 147 -16.13 -3.93 4.21
C VAL A 147 -15.08 -4.87 3.61
N ARG A 148 -14.31 -5.57 4.43
CA ARG A 148 -13.35 -6.57 3.98
C ARG A 148 -13.99 -7.68 3.15
N GLU A 149 -15.19 -8.11 3.52
CA GLU A 149 -15.94 -9.12 2.78
C GLU A 149 -16.42 -8.59 1.42
N VAL A 150 -16.81 -7.32 1.34
CA VAL A 150 -17.17 -6.67 0.09
C VAL A 150 -15.98 -6.59 -0.84
N ILE A 151 -14.82 -6.13 -0.32
CA ILE A 151 -13.57 -6.06 -1.10
C ILE A 151 -13.19 -7.44 -1.63
N ARG A 152 -13.34 -8.50 -0.82
CA ARG A 152 -13.04 -9.86 -1.25
C ARG A 152 -13.90 -10.29 -2.44
N LYS A 153 -15.20 -10.01 -2.38
CA LYS A 153 -16.12 -10.30 -3.49
C LYS A 153 -15.78 -9.52 -4.76
N ASP A 154 -15.42 -8.25 -4.62
CA ASP A 154 -14.99 -7.44 -5.76
C ASP A 154 -13.71 -7.98 -6.41
N VAL A 155 -12.75 -8.44 -5.61
CA VAL A 155 -11.52 -9.06 -6.12
C VAL A 155 -11.83 -10.36 -6.86
N GLU A 156 -12.77 -11.18 -6.38
CA GLU A 156 -13.21 -12.42 -7.04
C GLU A 156 -13.78 -12.17 -8.44
N LEU A 157 -14.31 -10.98 -8.74
CA LEU A 157 -14.74 -10.61 -10.09
C LEU A 157 -13.59 -10.39 -11.07
N CYS A 158 -12.37 -10.17 -10.56
CA CYS A 158 -11.19 -9.85 -11.37
C CYS A 158 -10.28 -11.07 -11.65
N TYR A 159 -10.53 -12.18 -10.98
CA TYR A 159 -9.77 -13.44 -11.06
C TYR A 159 -10.70 -14.65 -11.20
#